data_61e7b1c17ac4d9492a7aed0543632d4e
#
_entry.id   61e7b1c17ac4d9492a7aed0543632d4e
#
_cell.length_a   1.000
_cell.length_b   1.000
_cell.length_c   1.000
_cell.angle_alpha   90.00
_cell.angle_beta   90.00
_cell.angle_gamma   90.00
#
_symmetry.space_group_name_H-M   'P 1'
#
loop_
_entity.id
_entity.type
_entity.pdbx_description
1 polymer ?
#
loop_
_entity_poly.entity_id
_entity_poly.type
_entity_poly.pdbx_seq_one_letter_code
_entity_poly.pdbx_strand_id
1 'polypeptide(L)'
;MPEMSSKFVPKHKGDKNPNPKLLKFVRHVTDRIPGKIKMTSDAPEYWGLACIFEDEMDAPTREASLDLLLAMLPASPFKVRKHWRYAELHELNAQKHFTPDDKSLDELLDKLAYFGMLEYDYGDQYTKSGPVEGTTYERKDRIYWVPMFVPGSAEYTNMNVDLMDKHPELAMFFERMTFLPLEKVTPMVPLGGSGIGMHVIPVEKAISMENETADIEHISYWLKKYEGHLAVGICSCRYGRKKLDEGCADDYRDWCIGVGDMAEYLVETNRGHYITYDECMKILQVAEDNCFVHQVTNIDGEGKIFAICNCNVKICNALRTSQLFNTPNMSRSAYVAEVDPKNCVACGRCVEYCPAGAVKLGQKLCTHSGPVKYPKHELPDATAWGPHKWTEDYRDKNRINCYPTGTAPCKTACPAHIAVQGYLKKAAEGKYTEALELIKRENPFPAVCGRVCNRRCEDACTRGTIDRAVAIDAVKKFIAEKDLHAETRFVPEVNICSNVQDRWEEYTLS
;
A
#
# COMPACT_ATOMS: atom_id res chain seq x y z
N MET A 1 14.65 -1.21 12.40
CA MET A 1 14.48 -0.90 10.97
C MET A 1 15.17 -2.02 10.23
N PRO A 2 14.57 -2.60 9.20
CA PRO A 2 15.34 -3.48 8.34
C PRO A 2 16.52 -2.68 7.80
N GLU A 3 17.73 -3.23 7.91
CA GLU A 3 18.88 -2.67 7.24
C GLU A 3 18.55 -2.66 5.74
N MET A 4 18.58 -1.50 5.15
CA MET A 4 18.33 -1.38 3.72
C MET A 4 19.50 -2.01 3.00
N SER A 5 19.18 -2.73 1.93
CA SER A 5 20.15 -3.30 1.02
C SER A 5 21.35 -2.36 0.83
N SER A 6 22.53 -2.84 1.17
CA SER A 6 23.79 -2.13 0.99
C SER A 6 24.19 -2.00 -0.49
N LYS A 7 23.31 -2.43 -1.41
CA LYS A 7 23.57 -2.56 -2.84
C LYS A 7 23.88 -1.23 -3.53
N PHE A 8 23.32 -0.14 -3.00
CA PHE A 8 23.51 1.19 -3.57
C PHE A 8 24.00 2.16 -2.51
N VAL A 9 25.15 2.77 -2.75
CA VAL A 9 25.62 3.91 -1.96
C VAL A 9 25.12 5.18 -2.64
N PRO A 10 24.22 5.97 -2.02
CA PRO A 10 23.72 7.20 -2.62
C PRO A 10 24.87 8.15 -2.91
N LYS A 11 24.98 8.62 -4.15
CA LYS A 11 26.08 9.46 -4.64
C LYS A 11 26.25 10.75 -3.83
N HIS A 12 25.14 11.41 -3.51
CA HIS A 12 25.12 12.71 -2.83
C HIS A 12 24.99 12.63 -1.30
N LYS A 13 25.07 11.43 -0.74
CA LYS A 13 25.04 11.27 0.72
C LYS A 13 26.33 11.79 1.35
N GLY A 14 26.20 12.76 2.24
CA GLY A 14 27.34 13.36 2.94
C GLY A 14 28.12 14.38 2.10
N ASP A 15 27.50 14.95 1.08
CA ASP A 15 28.10 16.05 0.32
C ASP A 15 28.61 17.14 1.26
N LYS A 16 29.89 17.54 1.08
CA LYS A 16 30.52 18.53 1.95
C LYS A 16 29.98 19.94 1.74
N ASN A 17 29.56 20.25 0.53
CA ASN A 17 29.05 21.55 0.12
C ASN A 17 27.68 21.40 -0.57
N PRO A 18 26.65 21.00 0.18
CA PRO A 18 25.32 20.81 -0.39
C PRO A 18 24.73 22.14 -0.85
N ASN A 19 23.99 22.13 -1.96
CA ASN A 19 23.33 23.32 -2.49
C ASN A 19 22.29 23.84 -1.47
N PRO A 20 22.41 25.09 -1.00
CA PRO A 20 21.54 25.62 0.04
C PRO A 20 20.09 25.84 -0.42
N LYS A 21 19.86 26.12 -1.72
CA LYS A 21 18.49 26.22 -2.28
C LYS A 21 17.83 24.85 -2.33
N LEU A 22 18.59 23.82 -2.73
CA LEU A 22 18.10 22.44 -2.74
C LEU A 22 17.75 21.99 -1.30
N LEU A 23 18.61 22.23 -0.32
CA LEU A 23 18.31 21.93 1.08
C LEU A 23 17.01 22.61 1.55
N LYS A 24 16.80 23.86 1.16
CA LYS A 24 15.56 24.60 1.51
C LYS A 24 14.33 24.01 0.82
N PHE A 25 14.44 23.68 -0.45
CA PHE A 25 13.36 23.07 -1.23
C PHE A 25 12.98 21.71 -0.66
N VAL A 26 13.96 20.83 -0.51
CA VAL A 26 13.79 19.49 0.03
C VAL A 26 13.11 19.52 1.39
N ARG A 27 13.57 20.37 2.28
CA ARG A 27 12.94 20.56 3.60
C ARG A 27 11.47 20.94 3.48
N HIS A 28 11.14 21.86 2.59
CA HIS A 28 9.77 22.32 2.43
C HIS A 28 8.84 21.20 1.90
N VAL A 29 9.33 20.42 0.95
CA VAL A 29 8.55 19.34 0.31
C VAL A 29 8.36 18.15 1.27
N THR A 30 9.39 17.79 2.03
CA THR A 30 9.42 16.55 2.81
C THR A 30 9.12 16.75 4.30
N ASP A 31 9.42 17.92 4.87
CA ASP A 31 9.21 18.22 6.29
C ASP A 31 7.89 18.95 6.52
N ARG A 32 6.84 18.21 6.74
CA ARG A 32 5.53 18.73 7.14
C ARG A 32 5.35 18.84 8.64
N ILE A 33 6.25 18.25 9.39
CA ILE A 33 6.34 18.40 10.81
C ILE A 33 7.35 19.52 11.02
N PRO A 34 7.04 20.60 11.77
CA PRO A 34 8.03 21.61 12.11
C PRO A 34 9.13 20.92 12.89
N GLY A 35 10.04 20.33 12.16
CA GLY A 35 11.14 19.57 12.71
C GLY A 35 12.21 20.51 13.21
N LYS A 36 12.65 20.30 14.44
CA LYS A 36 13.86 20.90 14.98
C LYS A 36 15.13 20.30 14.36
N ILE A 37 14.99 19.35 13.44
CA ILE A 37 16.11 18.65 12.80
C ILE A 37 16.64 19.51 11.66
N LYS A 38 17.90 19.82 11.72
CA LYS A 38 18.58 20.54 10.63
C LYS A 38 18.70 19.60 9.43
N MET A 39 18.17 20.01 8.27
CA MET A 39 18.36 19.29 7.02
C MET A 39 19.84 19.28 6.65
N THR A 40 20.38 18.11 6.36
CA THR A 40 21.77 17.89 5.95
C THR A 40 21.84 17.00 4.73
N SER A 41 23.00 16.95 4.09
CA SER A 41 23.26 16.04 2.95
C SER A 41 23.24 14.55 3.31
N ASP A 42 23.27 14.20 4.60
CA ASP A 42 23.11 12.81 5.04
C ASP A 42 21.64 12.36 5.02
N ALA A 43 20.71 13.33 4.97
CA ALA A 43 19.29 13.02 4.98
C ALA A 43 18.84 12.38 3.65
N PRO A 44 18.01 11.32 3.69
CA PRO A 44 17.47 10.69 2.50
C PRO A 44 16.75 11.69 1.59
N GLU A 45 16.09 12.66 2.18
CA GLU A 45 15.38 13.73 1.49
C GLU A 45 16.33 14.53 0.57
N TYR A 46 17.51 14.84 1.07
CA TYR A 46 18.48 15.58 0.28
C TYR A 46 19.10 14.71 -0.83
N TRP A 47 19.77 13.61 -0.45
CA TRP A 47 20.50 12.83 -1.46
C TRP A 47 19.57 12.16 -2.48
N GLY A 48 18.33 11.89 -2.13
CA GLY A 48 17.33 11.37 -3.06
C GLY A 48 16.94 12.36 -4.15
N LEU A 49 16.74 13.64 -3.80
CA LEU A 49 16.42 14.66 -4.79
C LEU A 49 17.68 15.26 -5.45
N ALA A 50 18.83 15.18 -4.79
CA ALA A 50 20.09 15.71 -5.35
C ALA A 50 20.48 15.03 -6.65
N CYS A 51 20.23 13.73 -6.83
CA CYS A 51 20.50 13.06 -8.10
C CYS A 51 19.69 13.65 -9.28
N ILE A 52 18.52 14.23 -9.04
CA ILE A 52 17.74 14.92 -10.07
C ILE A 52 18.34 16.29 -10.37
N PHE A 53 18.59 17.09 -9.33
CA PHE A 53 19.02 18.47 -9.52
C PHE A 53 20.51 18.62 -9.85
N GLU A 54 21.36 17.75 -9.30
CA GLU A 54 22.81 17.86 -9.50
C GLU A 54 23.32 17.04 -10.69
N ASP A 55 22.64 15.93 -11.05
CA ASP A 55 23.11 15.03 -12.10
C ASP A 55 22.35 15.18 -13.42
N GLU A 56 21.05 15.51 -13.39
CA GLU A 56 20.21 15.60 -14.60
C GLU A 56 20.04 17.05 -15.10
N MET A 57 20.61 18.03 -14.42
CA MET A 57 20.53 19.44 -14.81
C MET A 57 21.91 20.10 -14.81
N ASP A 58 22.18 20.91 -15.83
CA ASP A 58 23.32 21.83 -15.78
C ASP A 58 23.09 22.92 -14.71
N ALA A 59 24.16 23.64 -14.34
CA ALA A 59 24.10 24.60 -13.27
C ALA A 59 23.08 25.76 -13.51
N PRO A 60 22.96 26.37 -14.70
CA PRO A 60 21.94 27.37 -14.96
C PRO A 60 20.52 26.82 -14.84
N THR A 61 20.24 25.67 -15.44
CA THR A 61 18.89 25.04 -15.38
C THR A 61 18.54 24.65 -13.94
N ARG A 62 19.47 24.11 -13.17
CA ARG A 62 19.28 23.77 -11.76
C ARG A 62 18.92 24.98 -10.93
N GLU A 63 19.68 26.08 -11.05
CA GLU A 63 19.41 27.31 -10.29
C GLU A 63 18.06 27.90 -10.66
N ALA A 64 17.72 28.00 -11.95
CA ALA A 64 16.42 28.44 -12.42
C ALA A 64 15.28 27.58 -11.87
N SER A 65 15.46 26.25 -11.91
CA SER A 65 14.49 25.28 -11.37
C SER A 65 14.23 25.52 -9.88
N LEU A 66 15.29 25.61 -9.09
CA LEU A 66 15.18 25.81 -7.63
C LEU A 66 14.58 27.16 -7.29
N ASP A 67 14.93 28.23 -7.99
CA ASP A 67 14.36 29.55 -7.77
C ASP A 67 12.88 29.59 -8.12
N LEU A 68 12.46 28.98 -9.23
CA LEU A 68 11.07 28.86 -9.63
C LEU A 68 10.26 28.05 -8.59
N LEU A 69 10.73 26.84 -8.27
CA LEU A 69 10.06 25.97 -7.32
C LEU A 69 9.91 26.62 -5.94
N LEU A 70 10.96 27.26 -5.44
CA LEU A 70 10.90 28.00 -4.16
C LEU A 70 9.94 29.19 -4.19
N ALA A 71 9.80 29.87 -5.35
CA ALA A 71 8.84 30.94 -5.52
C ALA A 71 7.38 30.44 -5.61
N MET A 72 7.19 29.24 -6.12
CA MET A 72 5.87 28.59 -6.22
C MET A 72 5.35 28.07 -4.87
N LEU A 73 6.22 27.80 -3.92
CA LEU A 73 5.83 27.24 -2.62
C LEU A 73 4.93 28.19 -1.81
N PRO A 74 3.96 27.66 -1.05
CA PRO A 74 3.19 28.46 -0.11
C PRO A 74 4.09 29.01 1.01
N ALA A 75 3.69 30.11 1.62
CA ALA A 75 4.44 30.77 2.70
C ALA A 75 4.66 29.89 3.96
N SER A 76 3.93 28.79 4.07
CA SER A 76 4.06 27.82 5.17
C SER A 76 3.81 26.41 4.64
N PRO A 77 4.61 25.42 5.07
CA PRO A 77 4.42 24.00 4.67
C PRO A 77 3.08 23.41 5.14
N PHE A 78 2.40 24.06 6.08
CA PHE A 78 1.06 23.68 6.56
C PHE A 78 -0.08 24.33 5.78
N LYS A 79 0.21 25.26 4.88
CA LYS A 79 -0.80 25.83 4.00
C LYS A 79 -1.09 24.89 2.85
N VAL A 80 -2.35 24.91 2.42
CA VAL A 80 -2.79 24.22 1.20
C VAL A 80 -1.86 24.58 0.05
N ARG A 81 -1.58 23.61 -0.83
CA ARG A 81 -0.82 23.78 -2.06
C ARG A 81 -1.25 25.08 -2.75
N LYS A 82 -0.28 25.89 -3.17
CA LYS A 82 -0.57 27.03 -4.01
C LYS A 82 -0.61 26.56 -5.46
N HIS A 83 -1.72 26.79 -6.10
CA HIS A 83 -1.92 26.51 -7.50
C HIS A 83 -1.60 27.74 -8.34
N TRP A 84 -0.97 27.52 -9.46
CA TRP A 84 -0.50 28.56 -10.36
C TRP A 84 -1.04 28.29 -11.75
N ARG A 85 -1.84 29.20 -12.29
CA ARG A 85 -2.23 29.13 -13.69
C ARG A 85 -1.02 29.37 -14.59
N TYR A 86 -1.06 28.79 -15.77
CA TYR A 86 0.01 28.98 -16.76
C TYR A 86 0.37 30.46 -16.94
N ALA A 87 -0.61 31.34 -17.20
CA ALA A 87 -0.37 32.78 -17.34
C ALA A 87 0.29 33.43 -16.11
N GLU A 88 -0.08 33.02 -14.89
CA GLU A 88 0.52 33.55 -13.66
C GLU A 88 2.00 33.19 -13.52
N LEU A 89 2.41 32.00 -14.02
CA LEU A 89 3.81 31.60 -14.03
C LEU A 89 4.63 32.41 -15.04
N HIS A 90 4.05 32.74 -16.21
CA HIS A 90 4.66 33.64 -17.19
C HIS A 90 4.82 35.07 -16.64
N GLU A 91 3.80 35.59 -15.97
CA GLU A 91 3.89 36.88 -15.28
C GLU A 91 4.96 36.88 -14.17
N LEU A 92 5.02 35.78 -13.41
CA LEU A 92 6.04 35.61 -12.37
C LEU A 92 7.45 35.54 -12.97
N ASN A 93 7.63 34.86 -14.11
CA ASN A 93 8.89 34.81 -14.83
C ASN A 93 9.31 36.18 -15.36
N ALA A 94 8.39 36.94 -15.93
CA ALA A 94 8.64 38.29 -16.38
C ALA A 94 9.10 39.24 -15.25
N GLN A 95 8.66 38.99 -14.01
CA GLN A 95 9.06 39.75 -12.84
C GLN A 95 10.37 39.29 -12.21
N LYS A 96 10.64 37.99 -12.23
CA LYS A 96 11.72 37.36 -11.46
C LYS A 96 12.90 36.90 -12.33
N HIS A 97 12.67 36.77 -13.65
CA HIS A 97 13.68 36.39 -14.63
C HIS A 97 14.35 35.03 -14.34
N PHE A 98 13.54 34.00 -14.00
CA PHE A 98 14.07 32.63 -13.83
C PHE A 98 14.66 32.09 -15.13
N THR A 99 14.02 32.39 -16.26
CA THR A 99 14.43 32.07 -17.61
C THR A 99 14.42 33.31 -18.50
N PRO A 100 15.20 33.31 -19.61
CA PRO A 100 15.33 34.49 -20.46
C PRO A 100 14.05 34.84 -21.24
N ASP A 101 13.23 33.88 -21.55
CA ASP A 101 12.01 34.02 -22.36
C ASP A 101 10.95 32.95 -21.99
N ASP A 102 9.77 33.13 -22.55
CA ASP A 102 8.61 32.26 -22.31
C ASP A 102 8.83 30.83 -22.82
N LYS A 103 9.52 30.65 -23.93
CA LYS A 103 9.83 29.31 -24.45
C LYS A 103 10.74 28.54 -23.50
N SER A 104 11.77 29.20 -22.97
CA SER A 104 12.68 28.60 -22.00
C SER A 104 11.96 28.28 -20.69
N LEU A 105 10.95 29.07 -20.29
CA LEU A 105 10.10 28.75 -19.14
C LEU A 105 9.29 27.49 -19.40
N ASP A 106 8.66 27.39 -20.57
CA ASP A 106 7.86 26.21 -20.95
C ASP A 106 8.70 24.93 -20.95
N GLU A 107 9.91 24.99 -21.50
CA GLU A 107 10.85 23.86 -21.47
C GLU A 107 11.25 23.48 -20.04
N LEU A 108 11.42 24.47 -19.16
CA LEU A 108 11.72 24.25 -17.74
C LEU A 108 10.53 23.60 -17.01
N LEU A 109 9.29 24.07 -17.25
CA LEU A 109 8.08 23.50 -16.66
C LEU A 109 7.89 22.04 -17.07
N ASP A 110 8.07 21.72 -18.36
CA ASP A 110 7.98 20.35 -18.85
C ASP A 110 9.06 19.46 -18.24
N LYS A 111 10.29 19.95 -18.15
CA LYS A 111 11.39 19.22 -17.53
C LYS A 111 11.12 18.92 -16.05
N LEU A 112 10.62 19.89 -15.32
CA LEU A 112 10.25 19.70 -13.91
C LEU A 112 9.08 18.71 -13.73
N ALA A 113 8.09 18.74 -14.61
CA ALA A 113 7.01 17.78 -14.64
C ALA A 113 7.50 16.38 -15.01
N TYR A 114 8.41 16.25 -16.00
CA TYR A 114 9.03 14.99 -16.36
C TYR A 114 9.82 14.37 -15.20
N PHE A 115 10.46 15.18 -14.36
CA PHE A 115 11.16 14.69 -13.16
C PHE A 115 10.22 14.46 -11.95
N GLY A 116 8.94 14.84 -12.06
CA GLY A 116 7.99 14.72 -10.97
C GLY A 116 8.14 15.77 -9.87
N MET A 117 8.80 16.89 -10.18
CA MET A 117 8.98 18.03 -9.29
C MET A 117 7.87 19.06 -9.45
N LEU A 118 7.13 19.00 -10.53
CA LEU A 118 5.88 19.73 -10.76
C LEU A 118 4.77 18.74 -11.14
N GLU A 119 3.60 19.03 -10.64
CA GLU A 119 2.35 18.40 -11.02
C GLU A 119 1.46 19.47 -11.64
N TYR A 120 0.62 19.09 -12.58
CA TYR A 120 -0.39 19.96 -13.16
C TYR A 120 -1.65 19.19 -13.51
N ASP A 121 -2.74 19.91 -13.57
CA ASP A 121 -4.00 19.46 -14.14
C ASP A 121 -4.61 20.55 -15.05
N TYR A 122 -5.80 20.27 -15.55
CA TYR A 122 -6.57 21.18 -16.39
C TYR A 122 -7.80 21.74 -15.68
N GLY A 123 -7.79 21.71 -14.36
CA GLY A 123 -8.82 22.26 -13.50
C GLY A 123 -9.75 21.24 -12.85
N ASP A 124 -9.57 19.95 -13.10
CA ASP A 124 -10.41 18.88 -12.52
C ASP A 124 -10.41 18.91 -10.99
N GLN A 125 -9.31 19.25 -10.37
CA GLN A 125 -9.22 19.37 -8.91
C GLN A 125 -9.93 20.60 -8.32
N TYR A 126 -10.38 21.54 -9.15
CA TYR A 126 -11.04 22.76 -8.70
C TYR A 126 -12.56 22.71 -8.74
N THR A 127 -13.12 21.81 -9.53
CA THR A 127 -14.57 21.69 -9.69
C THR A 127 -15.06 20.37 -9.09
N LYS A 128 -16.23 20.41 -8.44
CA LYS A 128 -16.87 19.18 -7.94
C LYS A 128 -17.46 18.31 -9.07
N SER A 129 -17.53 18.83 -10.27
CA SER A 129 -18.24 18.24 -11.41
C SER A 129 -17.33 17.71 -12.51
N GLY A 130 -16.02 17.71 -12.34
CA GLY A 130 -15.06 17.31 -13.36
C GLY A 130 -14.32 18.48 -14.00
N PRO A 131 -13.73 18.31 -15.18
CA PRO A 131 -12.97 19.34 -15.87
C PRO A 131 -13.73 20.67 -16.00
N VAL A 132 -13.01 21.78 -16.01
CA VAL A 132 -13.61 23.10 -16.22
C VAL A 132 -14.24 23.12 -17.61
N GLU A 133 -15.50 23.56 -17.70
CA GLU A 133 -16.20 23.67 -18.98
C GLU A 133 -15.39 24.54 -19.96
N GLY A 134 -15.17 24.03 -21.17
CA GLY A 134 -14.38 24.71 -22.19
C GLY A 134 -12.87 24.47 -22.11
N THR A 135 -12.40 23.59 -21.23
CA THR A 135 -10.99 23.14 -21.21
C THR A 135 -10.63 22.49 -22.55
N THR A 136 -9.55 22.95 -23.16
CA THR A 136 -9.06 22.44 -24.45
C THR A 136 -7.93 21.43 -24.29
N TYR A 137 -7.50 21.17 -23.06
CA TYR A 137 -6.34 20.33 -22.73
C TYR A 137 -5.04 20.79 -23.40
N GLU A 138 -4.94 22.09 -23.64
CA GLU A 138 -3.73 22.72 -24.13
C GLU A 138 -2.87 23.25 -22.95
N ARG A 139 -1.57 23.46 -23.20
CA ARG A 139 -0.64 23.98 -22.19
C ARG A 139 -1.14 25.24 -21.46
N LYS A 140 -1.80 26.16 -22.18
CA LYS A 140 -2.36 27.39 -21.63
C LYS A 140 -3.43 27.17 -20.55
N ASP A 141 -4.06 25.99 -20.55
CA ASP A 141 -5.09 25.64 -19.58
C ASP A 141 -4.51 24.95 -18.33
N ARG A 142 -3.22 24.61 -18.34
CA ARG A 142 -2.58 23.93 -17.22
C ARG A 142 -2.51 24.79 -15.98
N ILE A 143 -2.75 24.15 -14.86
CA ILE A 143 -2.63 24.70 -13.51
C ILE A 143 -1.57 23.88 -12.78
N TYR A 144 -0.50 24.54 -12.36
CA TYR A 144 0.70 23.91 -11.83
C TYR A 144 0.81 24.06 -10.32
N TRP A 145 1.39 23.09 -9.66
CA TRP A 145 1.81 23.17 -8.26
C TRP A 145 3.02 22.27 -7.99
N VAL A 146 3.70 22.57 -6.89
CA VAL A 146 4.72 21.67 -6.36
C VAL A 146 3.98 20.53 -5.63
N PRO A 147 4.15 19.27 -6.07
CA PRO A 147 3.43 18.15 -5.49
C PRO A 147 3.80 17.90 -4.03
N MET A 148 2.94 17.21 -3.35
CA MET A 148 3.28 16.63 -2.05
C MET A 148 4.36 15.55 -2.24
N PHE A 149 5.00 15.15 -1.15
CA PHE A 149 5.96 14.05 -1.24
C PHE A 149 5.26 12.72 -1.57
N VAL A 150 4.21 12.37 -0.82
CA VAL A 150 3.38 11.17 -1.00
C VAL A 150 1.91 11.50 -0.71
N PRO A 151 0.99 11.23 -1.60
CA PRO A 151 1.15 10.93 -3.02
C PRO A 151 1.66 12.14 -3.80
N GLY A 152 2.58 11.93 -4.71
CA GLY A 152 3.12 13.01 -5.53
C GLY A 152 4.56 12.75 -6.00
N SER A 153 5.51 13.63 -5.63
CA SER A 153 6.87 13.58 -6.19
C SER A 153 7.56 12.22 -6.02
N ALA A 154 7.35 11.52 -4.93
CA ALA A 154 7.94 10.19 -4.71
C ALA A 154 7.40 9.15 -5.69
N GLU A 155 6.08 9.13 -5.92
CA GLU A 155 5.46 8.26 -6.90
C GLU A 155 5.95 8.63 -8.31
N TYR A 156 5.89 9.91 -8.66
CA TYR A 156 6.22 10.36 -10.02
C TYR A 156 7.69 10.11 -10.37
N THR A 157 8.63 10.26 -9.45
CA THR A 157 10.03 9.90 -9.67
C THR A 157 10.21 8.41 -9.88
N ASN A 158 9.51 7.58 -9.10
CA ASN A 158 9.60 6.12 -9.20
C ASN A 158 8.77 5.53 -10.37
N MET A 159 7.88 6.30 -10.97
CA MET A 159 7.20 5.95 -12.22
C MET A 159 8.04 6.32 -13.46
N ASN A 160 9.08 7.11 -13.32
CA ASN A 160 9.97 7.47 -14.42
C ASN A 160 11.07 6.42 -14.57
N VAL A 161 10.89 5.53 -15.56
CA VAL A 161 11.80 4.37 -15.79
C VAL A 161 13.20 4.83 -16.13
N ASP A 162 13.33 5.82 -17.02
CA ASP A 162 14.64 6.32 -17.47
C ASP A 162 15.44 6.93 -16.32
N LEU A 163 14.75 7.69 -15.46
CA LEU A 163 15.36 8.31 -14.29
C LEU A 163 15.78 7.26 -13.25
N MET A 164 14.92 6.29 -13.01
CA MET A 164 15.18 5.19 -12.06
C MET A 164 16.26 4.23 -12.54
N ASP A 165 16.43 4.08 -13.86
CA ASP A 165 17.50 3.25 -14.43
C ASP A 165 18.87 3.90 -14.28
N LYS A 166 18.92 5.23 -14.35
CA LYS A 166 20.14 6.01 -14.11
C LYS A 166 20.44 6.18 -12.62
N HIS A 167 19.42 6.37 -11.81
CA HIS A 167 19.51 6.72 -10.39
C HIS A 167 18.71 5.74 -9.51
N PRO A 168 19.16 4.49 -9.36
CA PRO A 168 18.45 3.48 -8.55
C PRO A 168 18.33 3.86 -7.06
N GLU A 169 19.15 4.79 -6.57
CA GLU A 169 19.04 5.36 -5.24
C GLU A 169 17.70 6.08 -4.99
N LEU A 170 16.97 6.47 -6.03
CA LEU A 170 15.61 7.02 -5.92
C LEU A 170 14.63 5.99 -5.33
N ALA A 171 14.80 4.71 -5.67
CA ALA A 171 14.01 3.64 -5.04
C ALA A 171 14.27 3.56 -3.54
N MET A 172 15.54 3.69 -3.12
CA MET A 172 15.95 3.71 -1.73
C MET A 172 15.38 4.95 -1.01
N PHE A 173 15.43 6.11 -1.64
CA PHE A 173 14.84 7.34 -1.12
C PHE A 173 13.33 7.20 -0.90
N PHE A 174 12.59 6.70 -1.90
CA PHE A 174 11.16 6.47 -1.80
C PHE A 174 10.80 5.52 -0.67
N GLU A 175 11.51 4.41 -0.56
CA GLU A 175 11.30 3.42 0.49
C GLU A 175 11.54 4.02 1.89
N ARG A 176 12.65 4.72 2.08
CA ARG A 176 12.98 5.36 3.37
C ARG A 176 11.97 6.42 3.77
N MET A 177 11.59 7.27 2.83
CA MET A 177 10.64 8.34 3.09
C MET A 177 9.23 7.80 3.35
N THR A 178 8.91 6.62 2.83
CA THR A 178 7.66 5.94 3.17
C THR A 178 7.68 5.44 4.62
N PHE A 179 8.78 4.84 5.05
CA PHE A 179 8.87 4.28 6.41
C PHE A 179 8.83 5.34 7.51
N LEU A 180 9.62 6.39 7.39
CA LEU A 180 9.81 7.37 8.46
C LEU A 180 8.53 8.13 8.85
N PRO A 181 7.75 8.72 7.92
CA PRO A 181 6.52 9.39 8.27
C PRO A 181 5.39 8.40 8.62
N LEU A 182 5.29 7.28 7.92
CA LEU A 182 4.18 6.35 8.13
C LEU A 182 4.29 5.61 9.46
N GLU A 183 5.50 5.31 9.95
CA GLU A 183 5.70 4.77 11.30
C GLU A 183 5.08 5.67 12.39
N LYS A 184 5.13 6.98 12.20
CA LYS A 184 4.60 7.95 13.15
C LYS A 184 3.11 8.24 12.95
N VAL A 185 2.67 8.27 11.70
CA VAL A 185 1.30 8.68 11.33
C VAL A 185 0.31 7.53 11.46
N THR A 186 0.68 6.31 11.08
CA THR A 186 -0.25 5.18 11.11
C THR A 186 -0.82 4.86 12.51
N PRO A 187 -0.08 5.02 13.63
CA PRO A 187 -0.67 4.88 14.95
C PRO A 187 -1.74 5.92 15.29
N MET A 188 -1.77 7.04 14.56
CA MET A 188 -2.70 8.14 14.77
C MET A 188 -3.97 8.02 13.92
N VAL A 189 -4.08 7.02 13.06
CA VAL A 189 -5.25 6.82 12.21
C VAL A 189 -6.45 6.43 13.07
N PRO A 190 -7.55 7.19 13.06
CA PRO A 190 -8.71 6.91 13.88
C PRO A 190 -9.42 5.61 13.51
N LEU A 191 -10.26 5.12 14.42
CA LEU A 191 -11.17 4.01 14.17
C LEU A 191 -12.21 4.39 13.12
N GLY A 192 -12.50 3.47 12.21
CA GLY A 192 -13.55 3.64 11.19
C GLY A 192 -13.13 4.51 10.00
N GLY A 193 -14.08 4.79 9.15
CA GLY A 193 -13.94 5.65 7.98
C GLY A 193 -13.28 5.00 6.77
N SER A 194 -13.12 5.79 5.74
CA SER A 194 -12.67 5.37 4.40
C SER A 194 -11.15 5.28 4.22
N GLY A 195 -10.36 5.53 5.27
CA GLY A 195 -8.91 5.63 5.18
C GLY A 195 -8.41 7.06 4.99
N ILE A 196 -7.08 7.23 4.98
CA ILE A 196 -6.40 8.52 4.77
C ILE A 196 -5.57 8.43 3.50
N GLY A 197 -5.92 9.23 2.51
CA GLY A 197 -5.24 9.30 1.22
C GLY A 197 -5.66 8.21 0.24
N MET A 198 -5.99 7.03 0.73
CA MET A 198 -6.45 5.89 -0.06
C MET A 198 -7.64 5.20 0.60
N HIS A 199 -8.60 4.78 -0.21
CA HIS A 199 -9.78 4.01 0.18
C HIS A 199 -9.77 2.65 -0.54
N VAL A 200 -9.94 1.57 0.20
CA VAL A 200 -10.07 0.23 -0.37
C VAL A 200 -11.49 0.04 -0.88
N ILE A 201 -11.63 -0.15 -2.18
CA ILE A 201 -12.88 -0.44 -2.83
C ILE A 201 -12.99 -1.95 -3.08
N PRO A 202 -14.13 -2.58 -2.77
CA PRO A 202 -14.25 -4.03 -2.95
C PRO A 202 -14.39 -4.41 -4.43
N VAL A 203 -14.17 -5.68 -4.70
CA VAL A 203 -14.52 -6.29 -5.99
C VAL A 203 -16.03 -6.22 -6.16
N GLU A 204 -16.53 -5.58 -7.20
CA GLU A 204 -17.97 -5.32 -7.38
C GLU A 204 -18.84 -6.58 -7.28
N LYS A 205 -18.41 -7.68 -7.93
CA LYS A 205 -19.11 -8.97 -7.88
C LYS A 205 -19.17 -9.61 -6.49
N ALA A 206 -18.40 -9.09 -5.53
CA ALA A 206 -18.41 -9.54 -4.14
C ALA A 206 -19.32 -8.69 -3.24
N ILE A 207 -19.87 -7.60 -3.74
CA ILE A 207 -20.79 -6.74 -3.01
C ILE A 207 -22.15 -7.44 -2.98
N SER A 208 -22.72 -7.59 -1.78
CA SER A 208 -24.07 -8.16 -1.62
C SER A 208 -25.12 -7.20 -2.16
N MET A 209 -25.99 -7.69 -3.02
CA MET A 209 -27.12 -6.92 -3.59
C MET A 209 -28.20 -6.57 -2.55
N GLU A 210 -28.08 -7.06 -1.31
CA GLU A 210 -29.05 -6.81 -0.24
C GLU A 210 -28.87 -5.44 0.44
N ASN A 211 -27.77 -4.75 0.19
CA ASN A 211 -27.50 -3.43 0.73
C ASN A 211 -27.50 -2.38 -0.38
N GLU A 212 -28.20 -1.27 -0.16
CA GLU A 212 -28.00 -0.09 -0.98
C GLU A 212 -26.56 0.41 -0.84
N THR A 213 -25.81 0.31 -1.91
CA THR A 213 -24.42 0.69 -1.97
C THR A 213 -24.31 2.03 -2.67
N ALA A 214 -23.56 2.95 -2.12
CA ALA A 214 -23.27 4.22 -2.80
C ALA A 214 -22.49 3.96 -4.09
N ASP A 215 -22.82 4.64 -5.17
CA ASP A 215 -22.17 4.52 -6.48
C ASP A 215 -20.65 4.67 -6.38
N ILE A 216 -20.16 5.52 -5.49
CA ILE A 216 -18.74 5.77 -5.25
C ILE A 216 -17.95 4.55 -4.75
N GLU A 217 -18.63 3.50 -4.30
CA GLU A 217 -18.03 2.22 -3.89
C GLU A 217 -17.93 1.22 -5.06
N HIS A 218 -18.29 1.61 -6.25
CA HIS A 218 -18.15 0.82 -7.48
C HIS A 218 -17.04 1.37 -8.36
N ILE A 219 -16.07 0.53 -8.71
CA ILE A 219 -14.99 0.96 -9.62
C ILE A 219 -15.55 1.32 -11.00
N SER A 220 -16.54 0.57 -11.48
CA SER A 220 -17.19 0.83 -12.76
C SER A 220 -17.83 2.23 -12.84
N TYR A 221 -18.36 2.74 -11.73
CA TYR A 221 -18.85 4.11 -11.63
C TYR A 221 -17.75 5.13 -11.95
N TRP A 222 -16.58 4.97 -11.33
CA TRP A 222 -15.46 5.88 -11.53
C TRP A 222 -14.90 5.80 -12.96
N LEU A 223 -14.73 4.59 -13.47
CA LEU A 223 -14.25 4.40 -14.85
C LEU A 223 -15.21 5.00 -15.87
N LYS A 224 -16.51 4.86 -15.64
CA LYS A 224 -17.52 5.45 -16.52
C LYS A 224 -17.58 6.97 -16.42
N LYS A 225 -17.42 7.50 -15.21
CA LYS A 225 -17.38 8.94 -14.97
C LYS A 225 -16.24 9.62 -15.71
N TYR A 226 -15.10 8.96 -15.82
CA TYR A 226 -13.90 9.47 -16.48
C TYR A 226 -13.63 8.81 -17.83
N GLU A 227 -14.64 8.19 -18.44
CA GLU A 227 -14.50 7.57 -19.76
C GLU A 227 -13.97 8.58 -20.80
N GLY A 228 -12.94 8.18 -21.56
CA GLY A 228 -12.21 9.07 -22.45
C GLY A 228 -10.97 9.73 -21.83
N HIS A 229 -10.85 9.74 -20.50
CA HIS A 229 -9.71 10.27 -19.76
C HIS A 229 -9.17 9.20 -18.79
N LEU A 230 -8.77 8.06 -19.36
CA LEU A 230 -8.24 6.92 -18.64
C LEU A 230 -6.84 6.61 -19.19
N ALA A 231 -5.88 6.45 -18.30
CA ALA A 231 -4.53 6.00 -18.63
C ALA A 231 -4.04 4.99 -17.62
N VAL A 232 -3.14 4.12 -18.04
CA VAL A 232 -2.45 3.20 -17.13
C VAL A 232 -0.96 3.43 -17.16
N GLY A 233 -0.34 3.35 -16.01
CA GLY A 233 1.08 3.63 -15.86
C GLY A 233 1.82 2.67 -14.97
N ILE A 234 3.08 2.99 -14.80
CA ILE A 234 4.04 2.27 -13.95
C ILE A 234 3.55 2.27 -12.50
N CYS A 235 3.63 1.12 -11.85
CA CYS A 235 3.44 1.05 -10.40
C CYS A 235 4.73 1.42 -9.68
N SER A 236 4.78 2.60 -9.07
CA SER A 236 5.93 3.12 -8.33
C SER A 236 6.42 2.15 -7.23
N CYS A 237 5.47 1.57 -6.47
CA CYS A 237 5.80 0.61 -5.41
C CYS A 237 6.46 -0.66 -5.96
N ARG A 238 5.93 -1.27 -7.04
CA ARG A 238 6.52 -2.45 -7.66
C ARG A 238 7.88 -2.15 -8.25
N TYR A 239 7.99 -1.04 -8.96
CA TYR A 239 9.25 -0.69 -9.63
C TYR A 239 10.34 -0.35 -8.64
N GLY A 240 10.05 0.44 -7.60
CA GLY A 240 10.98 0.73 -6.52
C GLY A 240 11.50 -0.53 -5.84
N ARG A 241 10.60 -1.43 -5.44
CA ARG A 241 10.96 -2.71 -4.81
C ARG A 241 11.80 -3.60 -5.72
N LYS A 242 11.47 -3.67 -7.01
CA LYS A 242 12.25 -4.41 -8.00
C LYS A 242 13.66 -3.86 -8.15
N LYS A 243 13.83 -2.53 -8.15
CA LYS A 243 15.16 -1.88 -8.24
C LYS A 243 16.02 -2.15 -7.01
N LEU A 244 15.41 -2.33 -5.85
CA LEU A 244 16.11 -2.66 -4.60
C LEU A 244 16.37 -4.16 -4.44
N ASP A 245 15.91 -5.03 -5.37
CA ASP A 245 15.88 -6.49 -5.24
C ASP A 245 15.17 -6.95 -3.95
N GLU A 246 14.10 -6.25 -3.57
CA GLU A 246 13.38 -6.51 -2.34
C GLU A 246 12.05 -7.26 -2.57
N GLY A 247 12.09 -8.36 -3.31
CA GLY A 247 11.00 -9.33 -3.40
C GLY A 247 9.81 -8.91 -4.23
N CYS A 248 10.01 -8.20 -5.34
CA CYS A 248 8.98 -7.95 -6.31
C CYS A 248 9.26 -8.69 -7.61
N ALA A 249 8.57 -9.82 -7.82
CA ALA A 249 8.55 -10.53 -9.09
C ALA A 249 7.43 -10.06 -10.04
N ASP A 250 6.47 -9.28 -9.52
CA ASP A 250 5.39 -8.74 -10.33
C ASP A 250 5.94 -7.84 -11.45
N ASP A 251 5.31 -7.88 -12.62
CA ASP A 251 5.55 -6.82 -13.59
C ASP A 251 5.10 -5.48 -12.98
N TYR A 252 5.91 -4.45 -13.16
CA TYR A 252 5.63 -3.12 -12.61
C TYR A 252 4.79 -2.25 -13.55
N ARG A 253 4.58 -2.71 -14.79
CA ARG A 253 3.82 -1.98 -15.82
C ARG A 253 2.33 -2.23 -15.66
N ASP A 254 1.55 -1.24 -16.05
CA ASP A 254 0.11 -1.31 -16.28
C ASP A 254 -0.74 -1.72 -15.06
N TRP A 255 -0.41 -1.18 -13.88
CA TRP A 255 -1.17 -1.43 -12.66
C TRP A 255 -1.81 -0.19 -12.01
N CYS A 256 -1.25 0.98 -12.26
CA CYS A 256 -1.76 2.24 -11.71
C CYS A 256 -2.58 2.96 -12.77
N ILE A 257 -3.88 3.02 -12.58
CA ILE A 257 -4.81 3.69 -13.50
C ILE A 257 -4.97 5.12 -13.03
N GLY A 258 -4.55 6.08 -13.86
CA GLY A 258 -4.86 7.49 -13.71
C GLY A 258 -6.20 7.81 -14.37
N VAL A 259 -6.99 8.64 -13.74
CA VAL A 259 -8.30 9.05 -14.25
C VAL A 259 -8.42 10.57 -14.30
N GLY A 260 -9.22 11.09 -15.22
CA GLY A 260 -9.35 12.53 -15.42
C GLY A 260 -8.02 13.19 -15.81
N ASP A 261 -7.74 14.34 -15.26
CA ASP A 261 -6.52 15.10 -15.54
C ASP A 261 -5.22 14.35 -15.17
N MET A 262 -5.28 13.38 -14.26
CA MET A 262 -4.13 12.52 -13.98
C MET A 262 -3.79 11.59 -15.14
N ALA A 263 -4.78 11.19 -15.95
CA ALA A 263 -4.51 10.42 -17.16
C ALA A 263 -3.65 11.23 -18.14
N GLU A 264 -4.01 12.50 -18.36
CA GLU A 264 -3.25 13.42 -19.19
C GLU A 264 -1.82 13.59 -18.66
N TYR A 265 -1.69 13.87 -17.35
CA TYR A 265 -0.38 14.04 -16.73
C TYR A 265 0.53 12.81 -16.91
N LEU A 266 0.00 11.60 -16.69
CA LEU A 266 0.78 10.37 -16.84
C LEU A 266 1.28 10.17 -18.27
N VAL A 267 0.43 10.43 -19.28
CA VAL A 267 0.78 10.25 -20.68
C VAL A 267 1.75 11.34 -21.15
N GLU A 268 1.45 12.59 -20.86
CA GLU A 268 2.27 13.74 -21.28
C GLU A 268 3.66 13.74 -20.62
N THR A 269 3.79 13.13 -19.44
CA THR A 269 5.08 13.00 -18.74
C THR A 269 5.77 11.64 -18.93
N ASN A 270 5.32 10.84 -19.92
CA ASN A 270 5.90 9.54 -20.30
C ASN A 270 5.92 8.50 -19.16
N ARG A 271 4.87 8.47 -18.35
CA ARG A 271 4.71 7.51 -17.23
C ARG A 271 3.66 6.43 -17.51
N GLY A 272 2.90 6.58 -18.57
CA GLY A 272 1.81 5.68 -18.93
C GLY A 272 1.31 5.91 -20.35
N HIS A 273 0.22 5.26 -20.68
CA HIS A 273 -0.46 5.38 -21.95
C HIS A 273 -1.98 5.35 -21.76
N TYR A 274 -2.72 5.95 -22.70
CA TYR A 274 -4.17 5.93 -22.66
C TYR A 274 -4.71 4.53 -22.85
N ILE A 275 -5.80 4.24 -22.15
CA ILE A 275 -6.53 2.97 -22.24
C ILE A 275 -8.04 3.23 -22.28
N THR A 276 -8.76 2.25 -22.83
CA THR A 276 -10.21 2.25 -22.87
C THR A 276 -10.82 1.72 -21.57
N TYR A 277 -12.12 1.94 -21.38
CA TYR A 277 -12.89 1.34 -20.29
C TYR A 277 -12.73 -0.20 -20.26
N ASP A 278 -12.83 -0.86 -21.41
CA ASP A 278 -12.73 -2.32 -21.49
C ASP A 278 -11.33 -2.83 -21.12
N GLU A 279 -10.28 -2.09 -21.46
CA GLU A 279 -8.91 -2.41 -21.04
C GLU A 279 -8.73 -2.23 -19.53
N CYS A 280 -9.30 -1.17 -18.95
CA CYS A 280 -9.34 -1.01 -17.50
C CYS A 280 -9.99 -2.23 -16.83
N MET A 281 -11.17 -2.66 -17.31
CA MET A 281 -11.87 -3.82 -16.75
C MET A 281 -11.07 -5.11 -16.84
N LYS A 282 -10.28 -5.29 -17.91
CA LYS A 282 -9.35 -6.43 -18.02
C LYS A 282 -8.23 -6.37 -16.99
N ILE A 283 -7.64 -5.19 -16.78
CA ILE A 283 -6.61 -4.98 -15.75
C ILE A 283 -7.16 -5.28 -14.36
N LEU A 284 -8.38 -4.81 -14.06
CA LEU A 284 -9.06 -5.10 -12.80
C LEU A 284 -9.29 -6.60 -12.62
N GLN A 285 -9.75 -7.31 -13.67
CA GLN A 285 -9.95 -8.75 -13.58
C GLN A 285 -8.64 -9.49 -13.32
N VAL A 286 -7.54 -9.13 -13.99
CA VAL A 286 -6.22 -9.71 -13.72
C VAL A 286 -5.76 -9.42 -12.29
N ALA A 287 -6.05 -8.24 -11.78
CA ALA A 287 -5.73 -7.88 -10.39
C ALA A 287 -6.53 -8.75 -9.39
N GLU A 288 -7.81 -8.96 -9.63
CA GLU A 288 -8.68 -9.83 -8.83
C GLU A 288 -8.18 -11.27 -8.82
N ASP A 289 -7.81 -11.80 -9.98
CA ASP A 289 -7.31 -13.17 -10.14
C ASP A 289 -5.99 -13.39 -9.37
N ASN A 290 -5.22 -12.31 -9.16
CA ASN A 290 -4.00 -12.31 -8.36
C ASN A 290 -4.22 -11.90 -6.90
N CYS A 291 -5.45 -11.73 -6.44
CA CYS A 291 -5.79 -11.27 -5.09
C CYS A 291 -5.19 -9.90 -4.74
N PHE A 292 -5.06 -9.02 -5.71
CA PHE A 292 -4.64 -7.64 -5.49
C PHE A 292 -5.80 -6.79 -4.94
N VAL A 293 -5.46 -5.77 -4.21
CA VAL A 293 -6.42 -4.87 -3.56
C VAL A 293 -6.64 -3.64 -4.43
N HIS A 294 -7.89 -3.37 -4.76
CA HIS A 294 -8.27 -2.13 -5.42
C HIS A 294 -8.32 -1.00 -4.41
N GLN A 295 -7.67 0.09 -4.73
CA GLN A 295 -7.67 1.31 -3.92
C GLN A 295 -7.94 2.52 -4.81
N VAL A 296 -8.79 3.40 -4.34
CA VAL A 296 -9.02 4.71 -4.96
C VAL A 296 -8.46 5.82 -4.08
N THR A 297 -8.00 6.89 -4.68
CA THR A 297 -7.55 8.08 -3.94
C THR A 297 -8.75 8.81 -3.33
N ASN A 298 -8.59 9.39 -2.13
CA ASN A 298 -9.66 10.10 -1.43
C ASN A 298 -9.21 11.42 -0.80
N ILE A 299 -8.17 12.03 -1.34
CA ILE A 299 -7.61 13.28 -0.80
C ILE A 299 -8.23 14.55 -1.41
N ASP A 300 -8.91 14.42 -2.54
CA ASP A 300 -9.46 15.56 -3.29
C ASP A 300 -10.94 15.84 -2.97
N GLY A 301 -11.46 15.21 -1.92
CA GLY A 301 -12.84 15.40 -1.44
C GLY A 301 -13.85 14.43 -2.02
N GLU A 302 -15.11 14.63 -1.67
CA GLU A 302 -16.20 13.80 -2.15
C GLU A 302 -16.39 13.93 -3.67
N GLY A 303 -16.61 12.81 -4.32
CA GLY A 303 -16.95 12.78 -5.74
C GLY A 303 -15.76 12.90 -6.69
N LYS A 304 -14.53 12.87 -6.20
CA LYS A 304 -13.31 12.91 -7.02
C LYS A 304 -12.32 11.84 -6.60
N ILE A 305 -11.68 11.27 -7.60
CA ILE A 305 -10.48 10.47 -7.46
C ILE A 305 -9.53 10.86 -8.59
N PHE A 306 -8.24 10.67 -8.43
CA PHE A 306 -7.27 10.85 -9.51
C PHE A 306 -6.59 9.53 -9.91
N ALA A 307 -6.67 8.50 -9.09
CA ALA A 307 -6.07 7.20 -9.41
C ALA A 307 -6.82 6.02 -8.80
N ILE A 308 -6.76 4.90 -9.52
CA ILE A 308 -7.18 3.57 -9.07
C ILE A 308 -5.94 2.68 -9.08
N CYS A 309 -5.56 2.19 -7.90
CA CYS A 309 -4.41 1.32 -7.72
C CYS A 309 -4.83 -0.14 -7.59
N ASN A 310 -4.06 -1.04 -8.18
CA ASN A 310 -4.25 -2.50 -8.11
C ASN A 310 -3.08 -3.11 -7.33
N CYS A 311 -3.21 -3.18 -6.02
CA CYS A 311 -2.09 -3.28 -5.11
C CYS A 311 -1.83 -4.70 -4.60
N ASN A 312 -0.60 -5.17 -4.79
CA ASN A 312 -0.10 -6.31 -4.04
C ASN A 312 0.18 -5.87 -2.59
N VAL A 313 -0.47 -6.52 -1.63
CA VAL A 313 -0.41 -6.15 -0.21
C VAL A 313 0.98 -6.23 0.41
N LYS A 314 1.87 -7.03 -0.16
CA LYS A 314 3.24 -7.20 0.33
C LYS A 314 4.22 -6.21 -0.29
N ILE A 315 3.81 -5.56 -1.37
CA ILE A 315 4.63 -4.62 -2.13
C ILE A 315 4.21 -3.17 -1.87
N CYS A 316 2.90 -2.92 -1.84
CA CYS A 316 2.34 -1.57 -1.75
C CYS A 316 2.76 -0.85 -0.47
N ASN A 317 3.31 0.33 -0.61
CA ASN A 317 3.76 1.14 0.52
C ASN A 317 2.61 1.55 1.45
N ALA A 318 1.40 1.74 0.94
CA ALA A 318 0.24 2.05 1.77
C ALA A 318 -0.27 0.84 2.56
N LEU A 319 -0.34 -0.36 1.92
CA LEU A 319 -0.97 -1.53 2.55
C LEU A 319 -0.04 -2.30 3.48
N ARG A 320 1.25 -2.42 3.16
CA ARG A 320 2.19 -3.21 3.98
C ARG A 320 2.58 -2.54 5.30
N THR A 321 2.40 -1.22 5.43
CA THR A 321 2.78 -0.46 6.63
C THR A 321 2.08 -0.93 7.89
N SER A 322 0.83 -1.35 7.79
CA SER A 322 0.08 -1.89 8.93
C SER A 322 0.73 -3.15 9.52
N GLN A 323 1.27 -4.00 8.66
CA GLN A 323 1.99 -5.21 9.09
C GLN A 323 3.39 -4.89 9.61
N LEU A 324 4.10 -3.97 8.96
CA LEU A 324 5.45 -3.59 9.34
C LEU A 324 5.51 -2.91 10.71
N PHE A 325 4.55 -2.03 10.99
CA PHE A 325 4.54 -1.24 12.22
C PHE A 325 3.56 -1.75 13.27
N ASN A 326 2.80 -2.82 12.95
CA ASN A 326 1.72 -3.32 13.80
C ASN A 326 0.73 -2.20 14.18
N THR A 327 0.27 -1.47 13.18
CA THR A 327 -0.60 -0.30 13.29
C THR A 327 -1.86 -0.49 12.44
N PRO A 328 -2.89 0.33 12.64
CA PRO A 328 -4.03 0.37 11.72
C PRO A 328 -3.59 0.66 10.30
N ASN A 329 -4.28 0.07 9.32
CA ASN A 329 -4.02 0.38 7.93
C ASN A 329 -4.54 1.78 7.61
N MET A 330 -3.76 2.57 6.87
CA MET A 330 -4.19 3.88 6.39
C MET A 330 -5.30 3.76 5.35
N SER A 331 -5.23 2.71 4.54
CA SER A 331 -6.21 2.42 3.50
C SER A 331 -7.29 1.49 4.05
N ARG A 332 -8.54 1.88 3.96
CA ARG A 332 -9.67 1.16 4.57
C ARG A 332 -10.82 0.98 3.61
N SER A 333 -11.66 -0.02 3.90
CA SER A 333 -12.91 -0.29 3.20
C SER A 333 -14.09 0.02 4.10
N ALA A 334 -15.19 0.47 3.51
CA ALA A 334 -16.49 0.56 4.16
C ALA A 334 -17.18 -0.81 4.33
N TYR A 335 -16.62 -1.86 3.72
CA TYR A 335 -17.19 -3.21 3.72
C TYR A 335 -16.50 -4.14 4.67
N VAL A 336 -17.24 -5.14 5.09
CA VAL A 336 -16.76 -6.26 5.91
C VAL A 336 -16.90 -7.53 5.10
N ALA A 337 -15.78 -8.26 4.98
CA ALA A 337 -15.81 -9.56 4.33
C ALA A 337 -16.58 -10.59 5.17
N GLU A 338 -17.54 -11.26 4.57
CA GLU A 338 -18.25 -12.38 5.15
C GLU A 338 -17.80 -13.69 4.48
N VAL A 339 -17.51 -14.68 5.29
CA VAL A 339 -17.07 -16.00 4.81
C VAL A 339 -18.26 -16.96 4.84
N ASP A 340 -18.56 -17.60 3.72
CA ASP A 340 -19.55 -18.68 3.68
C ASP A 340 -19.07 -19.88 4.50
N PRO A 341 -19.71 -20.17 5.64
CA PRO A 341 -19.26 -21.25 6.52
C PRO A 341 -19.44 -22.65 5.92
N LYS A 342 -20.25 -22.79 4.86
CA LYS A 342 -20.45 -24.10 4.18
C LYS A 342 -19.26 -24.44 3.30
N ASN A 343 -18.65 -23.43 2.67
CA ASN A 343 -17.51 -23.60 1.79
C ASN A 343 -16.17 -23.43 2.52
N CYS A 344 -16.17 -22.86 3.71
CA CYS A 344 -14.97 -22.59 4.47
C CYS A 344 -14.36 -23.86 5.07
N VAL A 345 -13.12 -24.16 4.70
CA VAL A 345 -12.33 -25.28 5.27
C VAL A 345 -11.38 -24.83 6.39
N ALA A 346 -11.49 -23.60 6.84
CA ALA A 346 -10.68 -22.99 7.91
C ALA A 346 -9.15 -23.14 7.69
N CYS A 347 -8.67 -23.10 6.44
CA CYS A 347 -7.26 -23.23 6.12
C CYS A 347 -6.41 -22.01 6.54
N GLY A 348 -7.04 -20.87 6.88
CA GLY A 348 -6.36 -19.66 7.29
C GLY A 348 -5.80 -18.79 6.14
N ARG A 349 -5.91 -19.23 4.90
CA ARG A 349 -5.32 -18.54 3.75
C ARG A 349 -5.85 -17.09 3.61
N CYS A 350 -7.15 -16.88 3.79
CA CYS A 350 -7.75 -15.55 3.77
C CYS A 350 -7.21 -14.64 4.90
N VAL A 351 -6.86 -15.22 6.05
CA VAL A 351 -6.26 -14.48 7.18
C VAL A 351 -4.85 -14.03 6.85
N GLU A 352 -4.06 -14.89 6.21
CA GLU A 352 -2.69 -14.58 5.80
C GLU A 352 -2.63 -13.49 4.73
N TYR A 353 -3.59 -13.50 3.82
CA TYR A 353 -3.64 -12.55 2.71
C TYR A 353 -4.35 -11.23 3.02
N CYS A 354 -5.14 -11.16 4.10
CA CYS A 354 -5.86 -9.94 4.43
C CYS A 354 -4.90 -8.85 4.95
N PRO A 355 -4.70 -7.75 4.21
CA PRO A 355 -3.75 -6.71 4.59
C PRO A 355 -4.19 -5.94 5.84
N ALA A 356 -5.50 -5.87 6.08
CA ALA A 356 -6.08 -5.18 7.22
C ALA A 356 -6.20 -6.07 8.48
N GLY A 357 -5.86 -7.37 8.38
CA GLY A 357 -6.09 -8.33 9.47
C GLY A 357 -7.58 -8.46 9.84
N ALA A 358 -8.49 -8.09 8.91
CA ALA A 358 -9.93 -8.06 9.16
C ALA A 358 -10.56 -9.45 9.17
N VAL A 359 -9.95 -10.40 8.47
CA VAL A 359 -10.43 -11.79 8.42
C VAL A 359 -9.72 -12.57 9.51
N LYS A 360 -10.51 -13.22 10.38
CA LYS A 360 -10.03 -14.04 11.47
C LYS A 360 -10.61 -15.44 11.38
N LEU A 361 -9.84 -16.45 11.75
CA LEU A 361 -10.38 -17.78 11.96
C LEU A 361 -11.21 -17.77 13.24
N GLY A 362 -12.54 -17.71 13.07
CA GLY A 362 -13.47 -17.80 14.18
C GLY A 362 -13.62 -19.24 14.69
N GLN A 363 -14.02 -19.38 15.92
CA GLN A 363 -14.47 -20.66 16.46
C GLN A 363 -16.00 -20.74 16.37
N LYS A 364 -16.50 -21.85 15.84
CA LYS A 364 -17.91 -22.20 15.98
C LYS A 364 -18.04 -23.02 17.25
N LEU A 365 -18.32 -22.37 18.35
CA LEU A 365 -18.60 -23.08 19.60
C LEU A 365 -19.95 -23.77 19.50
N CYS A 366 -19.97 -25.07 19.76
CA CYS A 366 -21.18 -25.85 19.90
C CYS A 366 -21.29 -26.33 21.34
N THR A 367 -22.42 -26.07 21.97
CA THR A 367 -22.82 -26.69 23.24
C THR A 367 -23.70 -27.88 22.95
N HIS A 368 -24.07 -28.64 24.00
CA HIS A 368 -25.09 -29.71 23.91
C HIS A 368 -26.44 -29.17 23.39
N SER A 369 -26.69 -27.88 23.53
CA SER A 369 -27.91 -27.20 23.07
C SER A 369 -27.79 -26.66 21.62
N GLY A 370 -26.70 -26.91 20.93
CA GLY A 370 -26.45 -26.44 19.57
C GLY A 370 -25.37 -25.37 19.47
N PRO A 371 -25.15 -24.82 18.26
CA PRO A 371 -24.13 -23.82 18.05
C PRO A 371 -24.42 -22.51 18.78
N VAL A 372 -23.44 -21.98 19.47
CA VAL A 372 -23.52 -20.66 20.10
C VAL A 372 -23.54 -19.59 19.00
N LYS A 373 -24.60 -18.81 18.97
CA LYS A 373 -24.70 -17.62 18.14
C LYS A 373 -24.03 -16.46 18.86
N TYR A 374 -22.89 -16.00 18.32
CA TYR A 374 -22.33 -14.74 18.78
C TYR A 374 -23.15 -13.58 18.25
N PRO A 375 -23.45 -12.57 19.07
CA PRO A 375 -24.07 -11.35 18.57
C PRO A 375 -23.12 -10.77 17.50
N LYS A 376 -23.70 -10.38 16.36
CA LYS A 376 -22.98 -9.53 15.42
C LYS A 376 -22.66 -8.24 16.18
N HIS A 377 -21.39 -7.95 16.40
CA HIS A 377 -21.02 -6.63 16.86
C HIS A 377 -21.35 -5.65 15.75
N GLU A 378 -22.08 -4.60 16.06
CA GLU A 378 -22.17 -3.46 15.18
C GLU A 378 -20.74 -3.04 14.86
N LEU A 379 -20.48 -2.81 13.59
CA LEU A 379 -19.21 -2.21 13.19
C LEU A 379 -19.04 -0.92 13.98
N PRO A 380 -17.88 -0.66 14.58
CA PRO A 380 -17.70 0.52 15.41
C PRO A 380 -17.97 1.81 14.66
N ASP A 381 -18.20 1.73 13.33
CA ASP A 381 -18.42 2.91 12.53
C ASP A 381 -19.06 2.68 11.19
N ALA A 382 -20.33 2.99 11.10
CA ALA A 382 -21.01 3.26 9.85
C ALA A 382 -20.87 4.75 9.42
N THR A 383 -20.05 5.57 10.08
CA THR A 383 -20.16 7.00 9.95
C THR A 383 -18.85 7.69 9.60
N ALA A 384 -19.01 8.93 9.13
CA ALA A 384 -17.96 9.80 8.72
C ALA A 384 -16.80 9.85 9.72
N TRP A 385 -15.63 9.81 9.17
CA TRP A 385 -14.35 9.91 9.80
C TRP A 385 -14.13 11.29 10.44
N GLY A 386 -13.59 11.35 11.65
CA GLY A 386 -13.30 12.61 12.30
C GLY A 386 -12.61 12.47 13.66
N PRO A 387 -12.06 13.57 14.21
CA PRO A 387 -11.32 13.56 15.48
C PRO A 387 -12.12 13.01 16.66
N HIS A 388 -13.45 13.16 16.66
CA HIS A 388 -14.35 12.65 17.69
C HIS A 388 -14.45 11.11 17.73
N LYS A 389 -13.94 10.45 16.71
CA LYS A 389 -13.87 8.98 16.61
C LYS A 389 -12.54 8.42 17.09
N TRP A 390 -11.59 9.28 17.38
CA TRP A 390 -10.29 8.88 17.88
C TRP A 390 -10.35 8.58 19.38
N THR A 391 -9.77 7.46 19.81
CA THR A 391 -9.59 7.12 21.22
C THR A 391 -8.08 7.00 21.50
N GLU A 392 -7.64 7.50 22.66
CA GLU A 392 -6.22 7.43 23.06
C GLU A 392 -5.70 5.98 23.16
N ASP A 393 -6.57 5.06 23.53
CA ASP A 393 -6.27 3.64 23.66
C ASP A 393 -6.53 2.83 22.37
N TYR A 394 -6.84 3.49 21.25
CA TYR A 394 -7.10 2.85 19.96
C TYR A 394 -5.98 1.89 19.55
N ARG A 395 -4.75 2.33 19.75
CA ARG A 395 -3.56 1.53 19.44
C ARG A 395 -3.52 0.24 20.26
N ASP A 396 -3.85 0.31 21.54
CA ASP A 396 -3.80 -0.84 22.43
C ASP A 396 -4.99 -1.77 22.22
N LYS A 397 -6.18 -1.24 22.03
CA LYS A 397 -7.37 -2.01 21.66
C LYS A 397 -7.19 -2.71 20.32
N ASN A 398 -6.61 -2.06 19.33
CA ASN A 398 -6.32 -2.70 18.04
C ASN A 398 -5.12 -3.64 18.07
N ARG A 399 -4.15 -3.43 18.93
CA ARG A 399 -3.07 -4.42 19.16
C ARG A 399 -3.62 -5.76 19.64
N ILE A 400 -4.61 -5.74 20.49
CA ILE A 400 -5.31 -6.96 20.95
C ILE A 400 -6.02 -7.63 19.77
N ASN A 401 -6.53 -6.86 18.80
CA ASN A 401 -7.22 -7.34 17.60
C ASN A 401 -6.30 -7.55 16.41
N CYS A 402 -5.14 -6.91 16.38
CA CYS A 402 -4.11 -6.99 15.33
C CYS A 402 -2.96 -7.90 15.73
N TYR A 403 -3.19 -8.94 16.50
CA TYR A 403 -2.21 -10.01 16.59
C TYR A 403 -1.83 -10.45 15.18
N PRO A 404 -0.53 -10.66 14.91
CA PRO A 404 -0.05 -11.00 13.56
C PRO A 404 -0.79 -12.18 12.94
N THR A 405 -1.50 -12.92 13.76
CA THR A 405 -2.25 -14.09 13.32
C THR A 405 -3.74 -13.85 13.21
N GLY A 406 -4.35 -12.85 13.90
CA GLY A 406 -5.80 -12.63 13.91
C GLY A 406 -6.62 -13.89 14.13
N THR A 407 -6.04 -14.92 14.76
CA THR A 407 -6.43 -16.31 14.68
C THR A 407 -6.91 -16.82 16.03
N ALA A 408 -7.44 -18.02 16.02
CA ALA A 408 -7.85 -18.67 17.24
C ALA A 408 -6.70 -18.73 18.27
N PRO A 409 -7.00 -18.63 19.57
CA PRO A 409 -6.01 -18.70 20.65
C PRO A 409 -5.09 -19.91 20.55
N CYS A 410 -5.59 -21.05 20.06
CA CYS A 410 -4.80 -22.26 19.87
C CYS A 410 -3.70 -22.10 18.79
N LYS A 411 -3.96 -21.36 17.69
CA LYS A 411 -2.92 -21.04 16.70
C LYS A 411 -1.91 -20.04 17.28
N THR A 412 -2.40 -19.00 17.96
CA THR A 412 -1.56 -17.97 18.57
C THR A 412 -0.62 -18.54 19.65
N ALA A 413 -1.12 -19.46 20.47
CA ALA A 413 -0.35 -20.10 21.52
C ALA A 413 0.64 -21.16 20.98
N CYS A 414 0.49 -21.60 19.74
CA CYS A 414 1.42 -22.52 19.10
C CYS A 414 2.69 -21.79 18.68
N PRO A 415 3.89 -22.17 19.15
CA PRO A 415 5.14 -21.53 18.75
C PRO A 415 5.41 -21.58 17.23
N ALA A 416 4.93 -22.64 16.56
CA ALA A 416 5.04 -22.82 15.12
C ALA A 416 3.83 -22.21 14.35
N HIS A 417 2.89 -21.58 15.01
CA HIS A 417 1.68 -20.98 14.42
C HIS A 417 0.91 -21.87 13.44
N ILE A 418 0.89 -23.18 13.67
CA ILE A 418 0.21 -24.16 12.82
C ILE A 418 -1.28 -23.80 12.71
N ALA A 419 -1.85 -24.01 11.52
CA ALA A 419 -3.27 -23.81 11.25
C ALA A 419 -4.16 -24.85 11.96
N VAL A 420 -4.21 -24.78 13.30
CA VAL A 420 -4.85 -25.79 14.18
C VAL A 420 -6.29 -26.09 13.79
N GLN A 421 -7.11 -25.08 13.60
CA GLN A 421 -8.52 -25.27 13.21
C GLN A 421 -8.66 -25.88 11.83
N GLY A 422 -7.77 -25.50 10.90
CA GLY A 422 -7.75 -26.01 9.55
C GLY A 422 -7.51 -27.53 9.50
N TYR A 423 -6.44 -28.00 10.13
CA TYR A 423 -6.14 -29.43 10.10
C TYR A 423 -7.14 -30.27 10.94
N LEU A 424 -7.67 -29.71 12.04
CA LEU A 424 -8.72 -30.40 12.80
C LEU A 424 -10.00 -30.59 11.99
N LYS A 425 -10.39 -29.57 11.21
CA LYS A 425 -11.54 -29.66 10.31
C LYS A 425 -11.33 -30.68 9.22
N LYS A 426 -10.16 -30.66 8.56
CA LYS A 426 -9.80 -31.66 7.56
C LYS A 426 -9.77 -33.09 8.12
N ALA A 427 -9.25 -33.26 9.33
CA ALA A 427 -9.23 -34.54 10.00
C ALA A 427 -10.67 -35.03 10.34
N ALA A 428 -11.55 -34.14 10.77
CA ALA A 428 -12.96 -34.46 11.00
C ALA A 428 -13.72 -34.89 9.73
N GLU A 429 -13.27 -34.41 8.56
CA GLU A 429 -13.78 -34.79 7.25
C GLU A 429 -13.10 -36.07 6.69
N GLY A 430 -12.17 -36.67 7.42
CA GLY A 430 -11.38 -37.83 6.98
C GLY A 430 -10.27 -37.50 5.98
N LYS A 431 -10.03 -36.23 5.67
CA LYS A 431 -9.03 -35.72 4.72
C LYS A 431 -7.65 -35.58 5.37
N TYR A 432 -7.07 -36.71 5.78
CA TYR A 432 -5.85 -36.72 6.59
C TYR A 432 -4.61 -36.21 5.84
N THR A 433 -4.50 -36.49 4.54
CA THR A 433 -3.40 -35.99 3.71
C THR A 433 -3.43 -34.44 3.63
N GLU A 434 -4.60 -33.86 3.35
CA GLU A 434 -4.77 -32.41 3.32
C GLU A 434 -4.54 -31.78 4.72
N ALA A 435 -4.92 -32.49 5.78
CA ALA A 435 -4.65 -32.06 7.15
C ALA A 435 -3.15 -32.06 7.45
N LEU A 436 -2.43 -33.09 7.00
CA LEU A 436 -0.98 -33.17 7.16
C LEU A 436 -0.24 -32.10 6.37
N GLU A 437 -0.71 -31.80 5.16
CA GLU A 437 -0.20 -30.71 4.35
C GLU A 437 -0.24 -29.37 5.11
N LEU A 438 -1.40 -29.05 5.72
CA LEU A 438 -1.54 -27.85 6.54
C LEU A 438 -0.59 -27.81 7.73
N ILE A 439 -0.33 -28.95 8.36
CA ILE A 439 0.60 -29.03 9.48
C ILE A 439 2.04 -28.83 9.00
N LYS A 440 2.44 -29.49 7.90
CA LYS A 440 3.81 -29.47 7.39
C LYS A 440 4.24 -28.13 6.78
N ARG A 441 3.29 -27.23 6.48
CA ARG A 441 3.63 -25.86 6.08
C ARG A 441 4.43 -25.10 7.14
N GLU A 442 4.12 -25.36 8.42
CA GLU A 442 4.70 -24.64 9.56
C GLU A 442 5.50 -25.56 10.48
N ASN A 443 5.33 -26.87 10.38
CA ASN A 443 5.98 -27.85 11.24
C ASN A 443 6.43 -29.06 10.44
N PRO A 444 7.72 -29.14 10.09
CA PRO A 444 8.27 -30.25 9.30
C PRO A 444 8.30 -31.59 10.03
N PHE A 445 8.22 -31.61 11.37
CA PHE A 445 8.34 -32.81 12.19
C PHE A 445 7.11 -33.09 13.08
N PRO A 446 5.89 -33.19 12.52
CA PRO A 446 4.68 -33.27 13.32
C PRO A 446 4.60 -34.54 14.18
N ALA A 447 5.21 -35.65 13.75
CA ALA A 447 5.24 -36.90 14.50
C ALA A 447 6.09 -36.79 15.79
N VAL A 448 7.22 -36.10 15.72
CA VAL A 448 8.08 -35.83 16.88
C VAL A 448 7.41 -34.83 17.80
N CYS A 449 6.94 -33.70 17.24
CA CYS A 449 6.28 -32.66 18.01
C CYS A 449 5.01 -33.18 18.72
N GLY A 450 4.27 -34.12 18.11
CA GLY A 450 3.12 -34.75 18.75
C GLY A 450 3.46 -35.64 19.96
N ARG A 451 4.75 -35.88 20.25
CA ARG A 451 5.22 -36.66 21.41
C ARG A 451 5.84 -35.81 22.51
N VAL A 452 6.43 -34.65 22.15
CA VAL A 452 7.18 -33.82 23.08
C VAL A 452 6.55 -32.44 23.34
N CYS A 453 5.47 -32.12 22.65
CA CYS A 453 4.81 -30.83 22.75
C CYS A 453 4.23 -30.58 24.15
N ASN A 454 4.43 -29.38 24.67
CA ASN A 454 3.84 -28.94 25.93
C ASN A 454 2.36 -28.48 25.84
N ARG A 455 1.74 -28.61 24.67
CA ARG A 455 0.29 -28.41 24.41
C ARG A 455 -0.27 -27.03 24.75
N ARG A 456 0.52 -25.98 24.63
CA ARG A 456 0.06 -24.59 24.88
C ARG A 456 -1.21 -24.22 24.12
N CYS A 457 -1.44 -24.83 22.95
CA CYS A 457 -2.66 -24.65 22.19
C CYS A 457 -3.90 -25.22 22.86
N GLU A 458 -3.77 -26.31 23.64
CA GLU A 458 -4.84 -26.89 24.42
C GLU A 458 -5.14 -26.06 25.66
N ASP A 459 -4.11 -25.52 26.34
CA ASP A 459 -4.23 -24.61 27.47
C ASP A 459 -4.96 -23.33 27.08
N ALA A 460 -4.68 -22.82 25.87
CA ALA A 460 -5.33 -21.62 25.33
C ALA A 460 -6.68 -21.90 24.64
N CYS A 461 -7.15 -23.13 24.61
CA CYS A 461 -8.37 -23.51 23.94
C CYS A 461 -9.60 -22.95 24.65
N THR A 462 -10.34 -22.04 23.98
CA THR A 462 -11.56 -21.44 24.57
C THR A 462 -12.65 -22.44 24.87
N ARG A 463 -12.65 -23.62 24.23
CA ARG A 463 -13.58 -24.69 24.57
C ARG A 463 -13.37 -25.21 26.01
N GLY A 464 -12.12 -25.12 26.50
CA GLY A 464 -11.79 -25.48 27.86
C GLY A 464 -12.59 -24.72 28.94
N THR A 465 -13.12 -23.54 28.59
CA THR A 465 -13.98 -22.74 29.48
C THR A 465 -15.45 -23.24 29.51
N ILE A 466 -15.82 -24.14 28.59
CA ILE A 466 -17.19 -24.63 28.43
C ILE A 466 -17.32 -26.06 28.93
N ASP A 467 -16.43 -26.93 28.45
CA ASP A 467 -16.40 -28.36 28.84
C ASP A 467 -14.95 -28.85 29.02
N ARG A 468 -14.23 -29.05 27.97
CA ARG A 468 -12.80 -29.42 27.97
C ARG A 468 -12.13 -28.97 26.69
N ALA A 469 -10.83 -28.72 26.77
CA ALA A 469 -10.03 -28.40 25.59
C ALA A 469 -10.12 -29.49 24.52
N VAL A 470 -10.07 -29.09 23.26
CA VAL A 470 -9.95 -30.04 22.14
C VAL A 470 -8.59 -30.72 22.25
N ALA A 471 -8.52 -32.04 22.06
CA ALA A 471 -7.28 -32.83 22.09
C ALA A 471 -6.44 -32.58 20.80
N ILE A 472 -5.96 -31.35 20.66
CA ILE A 472 -5.32 -30.81 19.46
C ILE A 472 -4.07 -31.59 19.11
N ASP A 473 -3.23 -31.86 20.12
CA ASP A 473 -1.96 -32.56 19.93
C ASP A 473 -2.15 -34.04 19.61
N ALA A 474 -3.14 -34.66 20.23
CA ALA A 474 -3.46 -36.07 19.94
C ALA A 474 -3.94 -36.25 18.48
N VAL A 475 -4.75 -35.33 17.95
CA VAL A 475 -5.18 -35.35 16.55
C VAL A 475 -3.99 -35.11 15.63
N LYS A 476 -3.12 -34.14 15.94
CA LYS A 476 -1.90 -33.88 15.16
C LYS A 476 -1.00 -35.11 15.11
N LYS A 477 -0.79 -35.75 16.24
CA LYS A 477 -0.02 -37.00 16.33
C LYS A 477 -0.63 -38.11 15.47
N PHE A 478 -1.93 -38.33 15.57
CA PHE A 478 -2.63 -39.31 14.78
C PHE A 478 -2.49 -39.08 13.25
N ILE A 479 -2.64 -37.82 12.82
CA ILE A 479 -2.45 -37.44 11.41
C ILE A 479 -1.01 -37.74 10.97
N ALA A 480 -0.04 -37.34 11.79
CA ALA A 480 1.37 -37.56 11.48
C ALA A 480 1.79 -39.01 11.45
N GLU A 481 1.20 -39.85 12.28
CA GLU A 481 1.47 -41.30 12.30
C GLU A 481 1.01 -42.02 11.02
N LYS A 482 0.02 -41.50 10.32
CA LYS A 482 -0.41 -42.03 9.03
C LYS A 482 0.58 -41.80 7.89
N ASP A 483 1.53 -40.89 8.06
CA ASP A 483 2.56 -40.53 7.06
C ASP A 483 3.96 -41.01 7.45
N LEU A 484 4.07 -42.04 8.25
CA LEU A 484 5.38 -42.55 8.68
C LEU A 484 6.05 -43.49 7.65
N HIS A 485 5.34 -43.91 6.62
CA HIS A 485 5.87 -44.74 5.56
C HIS A 485 6.57 -43.91 4.49
N ALA A 486 7.79 -44.29 4.14
CA ALA A 486 8.62 -43.53 3.20
C ALA A 486 7.98 -43.39 1.81
N GLU A 487 7.31 -44.43 1.37
CA GLU A 487 6.62 -44.48 0.07
C GLU A 487 5.37 -43.66 -0.02
N THR A 488 4.77 -43.29 1.13
CA THR A 488 3.56 -42.45 1.20
C THR A 488 3.81 -41.10 1.83
N ARG A 489 5.09 -40.79 2.09
CA ARG A 489 5.47 -39.55 2.78
C ARG A 489 5.09 -38.33 1.96
N PHE A 490 4.23 -37.50 2.52
CA PHE A 490 3.92 -36.21 1.96
C PHE A 490 5.10 -35.21 2.13
N VAL A 491 5.62 -34.75 1.02
CA VAL A 491 6.58 -33.63 0.98
C VAL A 491 5.86 -32.42 0.43
N PRO A 492 5.69 -31.36 1.20
CA PRO A 492 5.03 -30.16 0.70
C PRO A 492 5.79 -29.57 -0.49
N GLU A 493 5.11 -29.30 -1.58
CA GLU A 493 5.63 -28.36 -2.56
C GLU A 493 5.66 -26.98 -1.92
N VAL A 494 6.83 -26.43 -1.81
CA VAL A 494 7.00 -25.06 -1.34
C VAL A 494 6.68 -24.13 -2.50
N ASN A 495 5.41 -23.80 -2.69
CA ASN A 495 5.02 -22.65 -3.50
C ASN A 495 5.40 -21.39 -2.73
N ILE A 496 6.65 -21.01 -2.84
CA ILE A 496 7.11 -19.73 -2.31
C ILE A 496 6.50 -18.66 -3.21
N CYS A 497 5.51 -17.95 -2.68
CA CYS A 497 5.09 -16.69 -3.28
C CYS A 497 6.34 -15.83 -3.46
N SER A 498 6.62 -15.37 -4.65
CA SER A 498 7.77 -14.53 -4.99
C SER A 498 8.01 -13.35 -4.04
N ASN A 499 6.96 -12.87 -3.40
CA ASN A 499 6.98 -11.75 -2.46
C ASN A 499 7.47 -12.09 -1.05
N VAL A 500 7.69 -13.37 -0.75
CA VAL A 500 8.20 -13.85 0.56
C VAL A 500 9.60 -14.45 0.38
N GLN A 501 9.98 -14.69 -0.88
CA GLN A 501 11.17 -15.42 -1.27
C GLN A 501 12.45 -14.87 -0.66
N ASP A 502 12.63 -13.55 -0.72
CA ASP A 502 13.91 -12.95 -0.36
C ASP A 502 14.24 -13.02 1.14
N ARG A 503 13.19 -13.10 1.98
CA ARG A 503 13.40 -13.28 3.42
C ARG A 503 13.62 -14.73 3.83
N TRP A 504 13.13 -15.68 3.05
CA TRP A 504 13.25 -17.10 3.37
C TRP A 504 14.51 -17.71 2.79
N GLU A 505 15.01 -17.22 1.67
CA GLU A 505 16.30 -17.66 1.10
C GLU A 505 17.48 -17.29 2.01
N GLU A 506 17.42 -16.14 2.70
CA GLU A 506 18.41 -15.77 3.71
C GLU A 506 18.36 -16.67 4.96
N TYR A 507 17.20 -17.25 5.30
CA TYR A 507 17.02 -18.08 6.50
C TYR A 507 17.16 -19.57 6.23
N THR A 508 17.09 -20.03 4.98
CA THR A 508 17.23 -21.46 4.65
C THR A 508 18.65 -21.89 4.30
N LEU A 509 19.56 -20.94 4.14
CA LEU A 509 20.98 -21.18 3.85
C LEU A 509 21.90 -20.97 5.06
N SER A 510 21.39 -20.64 6.21
CA SER A 510 22.09 -20.59 7.50
C SER A 510 21.61 -21.73 8.41
#